data_09d86d54af5b6d183d65de224ac660a5
#
_entry.id   09d86d54af5b6d183d65de224ac660a5
#
_cell.length_a   1.000
_cell.length_b   1.000
_cell.length_c   1.000
_cell.angle_alpha   90.00
_cell.angle_beta   90.00
_cell.angle_gamma   90.00
#
_symmetry.space_group_name_H-M   'P 1'
#
loop_
_entity.id
_entity.type
_entity.pdbx_description
1 polymer ?
#
loop_
_entity_poly.entity_id
_entity_poly.type
_entity_poly.pdbx_seq_one_letter_code
_entity_poly.pdbx_strand_id
1 'polypeptide(L)'
;QNEEIMVSYINSLRNKNLQLVYATHSNKFIDKFNLDKVIIFKNGKTYAFGEAVDGNERAYLAKNPNLDLFKLFYSKNCILVEGISEELLIKAYIQKKDNSLNNIEVLSFHKGFKSIIEIWLKINKGTGNKLGIIRDFDNEEKSKSDHERYNQYKNIQVATTKKYTLEDDFVNEENNFEILKDYFEKEHNWVDIDTPDKLSDKWKKAKAQTMYD
;
A
#
# COMPACT_ATOMS: atom_id res chain seq x y z
N GLN A 1 20.99 -3.86 10.07
CA GLN A 1 22.24 -3.24 10.57
C GLN A 1 23.34 -3.24 9.49
N ASN A 2 23.69 -4.38 8.87
CA ASN A 2 24.73 -4.44 7.83
C ASN A 2 24.38 -3.67 6.57
N GLU A 3 23.12 -3.69 6.14
CA GLU A 3 22.65 -2.92 4.97
C GLU A 3 22.74 -1.40 5.20
N GLU A 4 22.43 -0.92 6.39
CA GLU A 4 22.52 0.51 6.73
C GLU A 4 23.95 1.02 6.73
N ILE A 5 24.88 0.21 7.25
CA ILE A 5 26.32 0.51 7.22
C ILE A 5 26.79 0.59 5.76
N MET A 6 26.36 -0.34 4.91
CA MET A 6 26.73 -0.38 3.51
C MET A 6 26.15 0.81 2.72
N VAL A 7 24.89 1.19 2.97
CA VAL A 7 24.29 2.40 2.40
C VAL A 7 25.04 3.65 2.80
N SER A 8 25.41 3.77 4.08
CA SER A 8 26.20 4.90 4.59
C SER A 8 27.58 4.95 3.93
N TYR A 9 28.26 3.81 3.79
CA TYR A 9 29.54 3.72 3.09
C TYR A 9 29.44 4.13 1.62
N ILE A 10 28.46 3.61 0.89
CA ILE A 10 28.20 3.97 -0.51
C ILE A 10 27.96 5.49 -0.65
N ASN A 11 27.17 6.07 0.24
CA ASN A 11 26.93 7.51 0.24
C ASN A 11 28.20 8.33 0.49
N SER A 12 29.13 7.82 1.32
CA SER A 12 30.42 8.48 1.55
C SER A 12 31.35 8.48 0.33
N LEU A 13 31.15 7.55 -0.61
CA LEU A 13 31.92 7.45 -1.85
C LEU A 13 31.44 8.42 -2.95
N ARG A 14 30.22 8.92 -2.88
CA ARG A 14 29.62 9.79 -3.92
C ARG A 14 30.42 11.07 -4.20
N ASN A 15 31.19 11.54 -3.25
CA ASN A 15 32.00 12.79 -3.36
C ASN A 15 33.43 12.56 -3.88
N LYS A 16 33.77 11.35 -4.34
CA LYS A 16 35.16 10.98 -4.68
C LYS A 16 35.44 10.83 -6.17
N ASN A 17 34.70 11.52 -7.05
CA ASN A 17 34.82 11.39 -8.51
C ASN A 17 34.78 9.93 -9.02
N LEU A 18 34.01 9.09 -8.34
CA LEU A 18 33.84 7.68 -8.66
C LEU A 18 32.48 7.47 -9.32
N GLN A 19 32.44 6.71 -10.41
CA GLN A 19 31.21 6.15 -10.92
C GLN A 19 30.94 4.84 -10.17
N LEU A 20 29.83 4.80 -9.43
CA LEU A 20 29.41 3.63 -8.68
C LEU A 20 28.15 3.06 -9.31
N VAL A 21 28.20 1.77 -9.67
CA VAL A 21 27.05 1.01 -10.15
C VAL A 21 26.86 -0.18 -9.22
N TYR A 22 25.65 -0.33 -8.69
CA TYR A 22 25.31 -1.48 -7.85
C TYR A 22 23.95 -2.07 -8.23
N ALA A 23 23.85 -3.38 -8.14
CA ALA A 23 22.58 -4.09 -8.32
C ALA A 23 22.10 -4.60 -6.96
N THR A 24 20.83 -4.38 -6.66
CA THR A 24 20.24 -4.76 -5.38
C THR A 24 18.74 -5.04 -5.56
N HIS A 25 18.19 -5.85 -4.66
CA HIS A 25 16.76 -6.04 -4.47
C HIS A 25 16.29 -5.47 -3.12
N SER A 26 17.16 -4.76 -2.40
CA SER A 26 16.81 -4.14 -1.12
C SER A 26 16.29 -2.72 -1.31
N ASN A 27 15.11 -2.45 -0.78
CA ASN A 27 14.49 -1.12 -0.81
C ASN A 27 15.32 -0.05 -0.09
N LYS A 28 16.18 -0.45 0.85
CA LYS A 28 17.08 0.46 1.58
C LYS A 28 18.15 1.11 0.70
N PHE A 29 18.55 0.43 -0.38
CA PHE A 29 19.51 0.96 -1.34
C PHE A 29 18.92 1.89 -2.39
N ILE A 30 17.59 1.97 -2.49
CA ILE A 30 16.95 2.93 -3.38
C ILE A 30 16.95 4.28 -2.68
N ASP A 31 17.73 5.20 -3.22
CA ASP A 31 17.66 6.60 -2.84
C ASP A 31 16.45 7.23 -3.53
N LYS A 32 15.34 7.36 -2.81
CA LYS A 32 14.09 7.89 -3.33
C LYS A 32 14.19 9.36 -3.77
N PHE A 33 15.23 10.05 -3.35
CA PHE A 33 15.53 11.42 -3.81
C PHE A 33 16.32 11.45 -5.12
N ASN A 34 17.01 10.33 -5.47
CA ASN A 34 17.74 10.17 -6.74
C ASN A 34 17.13 9.08 -7.62
N LEU A 35 15.82 9.01 -7.68
CA LEU A 35 15.08 8.00 -8.46
C LEU A 35 15.40 8.04 -9.97
N ASP A 36 15.86 9.17 -10.48
CA ASP A 36 16.32 9.34 -11.86
C ASP A 36 17.54 8.48 -12.22
N LYS A 37 18.29 8.00 -11.21
CA LYS A 37 19.45 7.10 -11.38
C LYS A 37 19.10 5.62 -11.24
N VAL A 38 17.87 5.31 -10.91
CA VAL A 38 17.41 3.92 -10.75
C VAL A 38 17.03 3.33 -12.09
N ILE A 39 17.58 2.16 -12.39
CA ILE A 39 17.21 1.35 -13.55
C ILE A 39 16.55 0.07 -13.06
N ILE A 40 15.30 -0.12 -13.45
CA ILE A 40 14.53 -1.33 -13.11
C ILE A 40 14.74 -2.35 -14.23
N PHE A 41 15.15 -3.57 -13.84
CA PHE A 41 15.23 -4.72 -14.74
C PHE A 41 14.02 -5.63 -14.50
N LYS A 42 13.19 -5.83 -15.52
CA LYS A 42 12.01 -6.66 -15.38
C LYS A 42 11.68 -7.39 -16.68
N ASN A 43 11.53 -8.72 -16.64
CA ASN A 43 11.14 -9.56 -17.78
C ASN A 43 12.03 -9.32 -19.02
N GLY A 44 13.34 -9.23 -18.84
CA GLY A 44 14.29 -8.99 -19.92
C GLY A 44 14.28 -7.57 -20.49
N LYS A 45 13.58 -6.64 -19.85
CA LYS A 45 13.53 -5.22 -20.23
C LYS A 45 14.11 -4.35 -19.13
N THR A 46 14.63 -3.20 -19.54
CA THR A 46 15.10 -2.15 -18.63
C THR A 46 14.16 -0.96 -18.67
N TYR A 47 13.93 -0.35 -17.52
CA TYR A 47 13.14 0.86 -17.37
C TYR A 47 13.98 1.87 -16.59
N ALA A 48 14.37 2.97 -17.21
CA ALA A 48 14.94 4.10 -16.49
C ALA A 48 13.83 4.73 -15.65
N PHE A 49 13.90 4.56 -14.33
CA PHE A 49 12.82 4.98 -13.44
C PHE A 49 12.57 6.49 -13.52
N GLY A 50 13.64 7.27 -13.70
CA GLY A 50 13.54 8.71 -13.90
C GLY A 50 12.76 9.13 -15.15
N GLU A 51 12.73 8.30 -16.18
CA GLU A 51 11.93 8.51 -17.39
C GLU A 51 10.49 7.99 -17.25
N ALA A 52 10.30 6.99 -16.36
CA ALA A 52 8.99 6.38 -16.14
C ALA A 52 8.08 7.23 -15.24
N VAL A 53 8.64 8.15 -14.45
CA VAL A 53 7.91 8.99 -13.48
C VAL A 53 8.09 10.47 -13.79
N ASP A 54 6.99 11.23 -13.71
CA ASP A 54 7.04 12.69 -13.84
C ASP A 54 7.47 13.38 -12.52
N GLY A 55 7.60 14.71 -12.56
CA GLY A 55 8.02 15.49 -11.39
C GLY A 55 7.09 15.37 -10.18
N ASN A 56 5.77 15.28 -10.41
CA ASN A 56 4.78 15.14 -9.35
C ASN A 56 4.84 13.74 -8.74
N GLU A 57 4.97 12.71 -9.56
CA GLU A 57 5.12 11.32 -9.14
C GLU A 57 6.40 11.14 -8.31
N ARG A 58 7.52 11.76 -8.70
CA ARG A 58 8.78 11.75 -7.93
C ARG A 58 8.62 12.41 -6.56
N ALA A 59 8.02 13.60 -6.54
CA ALA A 59 7.76 14.31 -5.30
C ALA A 59 6.86 13.50 -4.36
N TYR A 60 5.88 12.80 -4.91
CA TYR A 60 5.03 11.89 -4.16
C TYR A 60 5.83 10.73 -3.55
N LEU A 61 6.63 10.03 -4.35
CA LEU A 61 7.45 8.91 -3.89
C LEU A 61 8.48 9.32 -2.84
N ALA A 62 9.07 10.50 -2.98
CA ALA A 62 9.99 11.05 -1.98
C ALA A 62 9.30 11.30 -0.62
N LYS A 63 8.01 11.66 -0.63
CA LYS A 63 7.21 11.87 0.59
C LYS A 63 6.70 10.55 1.22
N ASN A 64 6.86 9.42 0.54
CA ASN A 64 6.41 8.11 1.01
C ASN A 64 7.61 7.15 1.17
N PRO A 65 8.50 7.40 2.14
CA PRO A 65 9.74 6.64 2.31
C PRO A 65 9.48 5.16 2.67
N ASN A 66 8.33 4.87 3.25
CA ASN A 66 7.97 3.52 3.71
C ASN A 66 7.37 2.63 2.61
N LEU A 67 7.01 3.20 1.45
CA LEU A 67 6.49 2.41 0.35
C LEU A 67 7.57 1.47 -0.20
N ASP A 68 7.31 0.18 -0.13
CA ASP A 68 8.20 -0.84 -0.70
C ASP A 68 8.03 -0.91 -2.22
N LEU A 69 8.87 -0.15 -2.92
CA LEU A 69 8.84 -0.06 -4.38
C LEU A 69 9.18 -1.40 -5.05
N PHE A 70 10.03 -2.23 -4.42
CA PHE A 70 10.31 -3.55 -4.98
C PHE A 70 9.08 -4.44 -4.92
N LYS A 71 8.44 -4.54 -3.78
CA LYS A 71 7.20 -5.31 -3.65
C LYS A 71 6.14 -4.80 -4.63
N LEU A 72 5.96 -3.50 -4.72
CA LEU A 72 5.00 -2.91 -5.64
C LEU A 72 5.25 -3.29 -7.10
N PHE A 73 6.50 -3.23 -7.54
CA PHE A 73 6.81 -3.38 -8.97
C PHE A 73 7.09 -4.81 -9.40
N TYR A 74 7.62 -5.65 -8.50
CA TYR A 74 8.07 -6.99 -8.84
C TYR A 74 7.09 -8.09 -8.44
N SER A 75 6.18 -7.83 -7.50
CA SER A 75 5.19 -8.83 -7.12
C SER A 75 4.24 -9.14 -8.27
N LYS A 76 3.89 -10.42 -8.38
CA LYS A 76 2.94 -10.89 -9.38
C LYS A 76 1.52 -10.40 -9.10
N ASN A 77 1.15 -10.41 -7.83
CA ASN A 77 -0.12 -9.90 -7.34
C ASN A 77 0.15 -8.94 -6.16
N CYS A 78 -0.41 -7.76 -6.21
CA CYS A 78 -0.27 -6.76 -5.15
C CYS A 78 -1.64 -6.17 -4.81
N ILE A 79 -1.89 -5.96 -3.53
CA ILE A 79 -3.04 -5.22 -3.03
C ILE A 79 -2.52 -3.97 -2.32
N LEU A 80 -2.99 -2.82 -2.73
CA LEU A 80 -2.74 -1.54 -2.07
C LEU A 80 -3.93 -1.17 -1.21
N VAL A 81 -3.64 -0.69 -0.01
CA VAL A 81 -4.63 -0.21 0.96
C VAL A 81 -4.22 1.15 1.52
N GLU A 82 -5.13 1.88 2.11
CA GLU A 82 -4.82 3.23 2.61
C GLU A 82 -3.94 3.20 3.86
N GLY A 83 -4.24 2.34 4.82
CA GLY A 83 -3.58 2.33 6.11
C GLY A 83 -3.00 0.99 6.53
N ILE A 84 -2.22 1.04 7.61
CA ILE A 84 -1.55 -0.14 8.18
C ILE A 84 -2.57 -1.15 8.75
N SER A 85 -3.72 -0.69 9.23
CA SER A 85 -4.75 -1.56 9.80
C SER A 85 -5.42 -2.40 8.74
N GLU A 86 -5.74 -1.80 7.60
CA GLU A 86 -6.26 -2.50 6.43
C GLU A 86 -5.24 -3.52 5.92
N GLU A 87 -3.96 -3.14 5.91
CA GLU A 87 -2.86 -4.03 5.53
C GLU A 87 -2.81 -5.26 6.45
N LEU A 88 -2.85 -5.06 7.76
CA LEU A 88 -2.83 -6.14 8.75
C LEU A 88 -4.07 -7.03 8.64
N LEU A 89 -5.26 -6.45 8.50
CA LEU A 89 -6.52 -7.18 8.36
C LEU A 89 -6.49 -8.08 7.12
N ILE A 90 -6.10 -7.55 5.97
CA ILE A 90 -6.06 -8.31 4.72
C ILE A 90 -4.98 -9.39 4.77
N LYS A 91 -3.81 -9.10 5.33
CA LYS A 91 -2.76 -10.11 5.55
C LYS A 91 -3.26 -11.26 6.44
N ALA A 92 -3.93 -10.95 7.55
CA ALA A 92 -4.51 -11.96 8.44
C ALA A 92 -5.58 -12.79 7.71
N TYR A 93 -6.43 -12.16 6.91
CA TYR A 93 -7.43 -12.85 6.10
C TYR A 93 -6.79 -13.81 5.09
N ILE A 94 -5.75 -13.35 4.36
CA ILE A 94 -5.01 -14.17 3.41
C ILE A 94 -4.39 -15.39 4.09
N GLN A 95 -3.73 -15.20 5.24
CA GLN A 95 -3.11 -16.29 5.99
C GLN A 95 -4.11 -17.32 6.48
N LYS A 96 -5.34 -16.89 6.81
CA LYS A 96 -6.39 -17.79 7.33
C LYS A 96 -7.12 -18.55 6.22
N LYS A 97 -7.20 -18.00 5.01
CA LYS A 97 -8.07 -18.54 3.95
C LYS A 97 -7.47 -19.68 3.17
N ASP A 98 -6.30 -19.53 2.59
CA ASP A 98 -5.72 -20.57 1.72
C ASP A 98 -4.25 -20.25 1.37
N ASN A 99 -3.44 -21.29 1.31
CA ASN A 99 -2.05 -21.20 0.86
C ASN A 99 -1.89 -20.71 -0.57
N SER A 100 -2.91 -20.82 -1.43
CA SER A 100 -2.89 -20.29 -2.79
C SER A 100 -2.79 -18.76 -2.85
N LEU A 101 -3.18 -18.07 -1.78
CA LEU A 101 -3.15 -16.61 -1.65
C LEU A 101 -1.80 -16.08 -1.12
N ASN A 102 -0.87 -16.94 -0.73
CA ASN A 102 0.43 -16.55 -0.16
C ASN A 102 1.33 -15.76 -1.13
N ASN A 103 0.98 -15.71 -2.43
CA ASN A 103 1.69 -14.96 -3.44
C ASN A 103 1.14 -13.54 -3.67
N ILE A 104 0.33 -13.03 -2.74
CA ILE A 104 -0.23 -11.68 -2.78
C ILE A 104 0.53 -10.82 -1.77
N GLU A 105 1.19 -9.78 -2.26
CA GLU A 105 1.75 -8.73 -1.41
C GLU A 105 0.67 -7.69 -1.09
N VAL A 106 0.57 -7.33 0.20
CA VAL A 106 -0.34 -6.26 0.66
C VAL A 106 0.51 -5.14 1.20
N LEU A 107 0.28 -3.93 0.70
CA LEU A 107 1.06 -2.73 1.03
C LEU A 107 0.14 -1.57 1.35
N SER A 108 0.41 -0.86 2.44
CA SER A 108 -0.21 0.43 2.73
C SER A 108 0.58 1.58 2.14
N PHE A 109 -0.08 2.63 1.69
CA PHE A 109 0.59 3.79 1.08
C PHE A 109 -0.06 5.15 1.42
N HIS A 110 -1.01 5.19 2.32
CA HIS A 110 -1.65 6.35 2.95
C HIS A 110 -2.45 7.28 2.02
N LYS A 111 -1.90 7.80 0.92
CA LYS A 111 -2.58 8.70 -0.04
C LYS A 111 -1.88 8.65 -1.40
N GLY A 112 -2.57 9.10 -2.46
CA GLY A 112 -1.94 9.27 -3.77
C GLY A 112 -2.08 8.06 -4.70
N PHE A 113 -3.16 7.32 -4.61
CA PHE A 113 -3.46 6.15 -5.47
C PHE A 113 -3.22 6.39 -6.96
N LYS A 114 -3.61 7.56 -7.45
CA LYS A 114 -3.50 7.88 -8.87
C LYS A 114 -2.06 7.79 -9.37
N SER A 115 -1.13 8.46 -8.70
CA SER A 115 0.29 8.44 -9.07
C SER A 115 0.87 7.02 -9.00
N ILE A 116 0.50 6.25 -7.96
CA ILE A 116 0.93 4.86 -7.82
C ILE A 116 0.41 3.98 -8.96
N ILE A 117 -0.87 4.09 -9.30
CA ILE A 117 -1.46 3.31 -10.39
C ILE A 117 -0.77 3.65 -11.72
N GLU A 118 -0.55 4.92 -11.99
CA GLU A 118 0.08 5.38 -13.23
C GLU A 118 1.52 4.88 -13.37
N ILE A 119 2.31 4.95 -12.30
CA ILE A 119 3.67 4.39 -12.25
C ILE A 119 3.62 2.87 -12.46
N TRP A 120 2.73 2.19 -11.72
CA TRP A 120 2.61 0.74 -11.80
C TRP A 120 2.24 0.28 -13.22
N LEU A 121 1.31 0.98 -13.88
CA LEU A 121 0.92 0.72 -15.26
C LEU A 121 2.09 0.86 -16.24
N LYS A 122 2.91 1.90 -16.10
CA LYS A 122 4.09 2.12 -16.95
C LYS A 122 5.07 0.94 -16.83
N ILE A 123 5.37 0.51 -15.62
CA ILE A 123 6.36 -0.53 -15.32
C ILE A 123 5.83 -1.94 -15.63
N ASN A 124 4.53 -2.17 -15.43
CA ASN A 124 3.91 -3.47 -15.62
C ASN A 124 3.20 -3.65 -16.97
N LYS A 125 3.38 -2.72 -17.91
CA LYS A 125 2.80 -2.81 -19.24
C LYS A 125 3.20 -4.12 -19.94
N GLY A 126 2.20 -4.90 -20.35
CA GLY A 126 2.42 -6.17 -21.05
C GLY A 126 2.90 -7.33 -20.15
N THR A 127 2.83 -7.16 -18.83
CA THR A 127 3.05 -8.25 -17.87
C THR A 127 1.72 -8.90 -17.48
N GLY A 128 1.78 -10.11 -16.90
CA GLY A 128 0.62 -10.77 -16.30
C GLY A 128 0.36 -10.37 -14.84
N ASN A 129 1.07 -9.35 -14.33
CA ASN A 129 0.93 -8.89 -12.95
C ASN A 129 -0.41 -8.22 -12.72
N LYS A 130 -0.94 -8.33 -11.49
CA LYS A 130 -2.24 -7.79 -11.10
C LYS A 130 -2.09 -6.82 -9.92
N LEU A 131 -2.87 -5.76 -9.94
CA LEU A 131 -2.95 -4.76 -8.88
C LEU A 131 -4.40 -4.63 -8.40
N GLY A 132 -4.63 -4.95 -7.13
CA GLY A 132 -5.85 -4.61 -6.42
C GLY A 132 -5.64 -3.33 -5.61
N ILE A 133 -6.67 -2.53 -5.47
CA ILE A 133 -6.66 -1.33 -4.64
C ILE A 133 -7.94 -1.31 -3.83
N ILE A 134 -7.82 -1.17 -2.51
CA ILE A 134 -8.95 -0.97 -1.62
C ILE A 134 -8.79 0.41 -1.00
N ARG A 135 -9.79 1.24 -1.17
CA ARG A 135 -9.79 2.62 -0.68
C ARG A 135 -11.05 2.94 0.10
N ASP A 136 -10.93 3.87 1.03
CA ASP A 136 -12.08 4.43 1.73
C ASP A 136 -12.87 5.38 0.82
N PHE A 137 -14.18 5.44 1.06
CA PHE A 137 -15.07 6.33 0.30
C PHE A 137 -14.89 7.79 0.71
N ASP A 138 -14.75 8.04 2.01
CA ASP A 138 -14.55 9.38 2.61
C ASP A 138 -15.60 10.42 2.16
N ASN A 139 -16.77 9.98 1.67
CA ASN A 139 -17.79 10.81 1.04
C ASN A 139 -17.29 11.60 -0.19
N GLU A 140 -16.27 11.11 -0.88
CA GLU A 140 -15.64 11.76 -2.02
C GLU A 140 -16.01 11.10 -3.35
N GLU A 141 -17.24 11.35 -3.86
CA GLU A 141 -17.74 10.78 -5.13
C GLU A 141 -16.82 11.06 -6.33
N LYS A 142 -16.25 12.26 -6.42
CA LYS A 142 -15.31 12.58 -7.47
C LYS A 142 -14.03 11.74 -7.40
N SER A 143 -13.48 11.60 -6.22
CA SER A 143 -12.28 10.80 -5.98
C SER A 143 -12.55 9.33 -6.27
N LYS A 144 -13.72 8.81 -5.86
CA LYS A 144 -14.17 7.47 -6.21
C LYS A 144 -14.20 7.26 -7.72
N SER A 145 -14.89 8.13 -8.45
CA SER A 145 -14.99 8.06 -9.90
C SER A 145 -13.62 8.14 -10.59
N ASP A 146 -12.75 9.03 -10.14
CA ASP A 146 -11.41 9.21 -10.68
C ASP A 146 -10.51 7.97 -10.48
N HIS A 147 -10.73 7.21 -9.41
CA HIS A 147 -9.97 5.99 -9.15
C HIS A 147 -10.60 4.76 -9.81
N GLU A 148 -11.91 4.59 -9.72
CA GLU A 148 -12.59 3.42 -10.30
C GLU A 148 -12.52 3.35 -11.84
N ARG A 149 -12.21 4.47 -12.52
CA ARG A 149 -11.93 4.45 -13.96
C ARG A 149 -10.77 3.52 -14.35
N TYR A 150 -9.86 3.22 -13.43
CA TYR A 150 -8.76 2.28 -13.69
C TYR A 150 -9.24 0.81 -13.80
N ASN A 151 -10.48 0.50 -13.41
CA ASN A 151 -11.10 -0.80 -13.64
C ASN A 151 -11.27 -1.16 -15.14
N GLN A 152 -11.07 -0.20 -16.05
CA GLN A 152 -10.99 -0.49 -17.49
C GLN A 152 -9.76 -1.35 -17.86
N TYR A 153 -8.72 -1.38 -17.02
CA TYR A 153 -7.52 -2.19 -17.25
C TYR A 153 -7.72 -3.59 -16.67
N LYS A 154 -7.55 -4.62 -17.50
CA LYS A 154 -7.75 -6.04 -17.13
C LYS A 154 -6.99 -6.50 -15.89
N ASN A 155 -5.88 -5.86 -15.60
CA ASN A 155 -4.94 -6.23 -14.55
C ASN A 155 -4.98 -5.28 -13.35
N ILE A 156 -5.94 -4.37 -13.31
CA ILE A 156 -6.18 -3.47 -12.17
C ILE A 156 -7.62 -3.64 -11.71
N GLN A 157 -7.81 -3.67 -10.41
CA GLN A 157 -9.13 -3.62 -9.78
C GLN A 157 -9.11 -2.65 -8.62
N VAL A 158 -9.93 -1.62 -8.70
CA VAL A 158 -10.16 -0.65 -7.63
C VAL A 158 -11.52 -0.92 -7.00
N ALA A 159 -11.53 -1.11 -5.70
CA ALA A 159 -12.72 -1.21 -4.87
C ALA A 159 -12.75 -0.04 -3.88
N THR A 160 -13.90 0.60 -3.77
CA THR A 160 -14.16 1.66 -2.79
C THR A 160 -15.16 1.14 -1.78
N THR A 161 -14.99 1.46 -0.49
CA THR A 161 -15.96 1.11 0.55
C THR A 161 -17.34 1.68 0.21
N LYS A 162 -18.40 1.00 0.62
CA LYS A 162 -19.78 1.45 0.43
C LYS A 162 -20.14 2.58 1.39
N LYS A 163 -19.62 2.50 2.61
CA LYS A 163 -19.73 3.50 3.67
C LYS A 163 -18.45 4.35 3.74
N TYR A 164 -18.32 5.16 4.76
CA TYR A 164 -17.25 6.12 4.91
C TYR A 164 -15.86 5.49 4.93
N THR A 165 -15.67 4.43 5.73
CA THR A 165 -14.39 3.71 5.87
C THR A 165 -14.57 2.20 5.79
N LEU A 166 -13.47 1.46 5.74
CA LEU A 166 -13.48 0.00 5.77
C LEU A 166 -14.08 -0.53 7.08
N GLU A 167 -13.82 0.11 8.22
CA GLU A 167 -14.41 -0.30 9.50
C GLU A 167 -15.93 -0.19 9.47
N ASP A 168 -16.46 0.89 8.86
CA ASP A 168 -17.90 1.08 8.72
C ASP A 168 -18.54 -0.04 7.88
N ASP A 169 -17.91 -0.38 6.76
CA ASP A 169 -18.38 -1.50 5.93
C ASP A 169 -18.29 -2.82 6.68
N PHE A 170 -17.17 -3.08 7.36
CA PHE A 170 -16.91 -4.34 8.04
C PHE A 170 -17.87 -4.59 9.20
N VAL A 171 -18.14 -3.57 10.01
CA VAL A 171 -19.10 -3.66 11.12
C VAL A 171 -20.53 -3.85 10.63
N ASN A 172 -20.89 -3.26 9.50
CA ASN A 172 -22.24 -3.32 8.96
C ASN A 172 -22.51 -4.51 8.03
N GLU A 173 -21.52 -5.35 7.77
CA GLU A 173 -21.72 -6.58 7.00
C GLU A 173 -22.44 -7.64 7.87
N GLU A 174 -23.14 -8.57 7.21
CA GLU A 174 -24.01 -9.57 7.85
C GLU A 174 -23.39 -10.21 9.10
N ASN A 175 -24.09 -10.14 10.23
CA ASN A 175 -23.72 -10.71 11.55
C ASN A 175 -22.39 -10.21 12.17
N ASN A 176 -21.63 -9.38 11.48
CA ASN A 176 -20.35 -8.90 12.00
C ASN A 176 -20.54 -8.03 13.23
N PHE A 177 -21.58 -7.20 13.26
CA PHE A 177 -21.85 -6.32 14.40
C PHE A 177 -21.95 -7.10 15.72
N GLU A 178 -22.79 -8.14 15.78
CA GLU A 178 -22.99 -8.91 17.00
C GLU A 178 -21.71 -9.65 17.42
N ILE A 179 -20.98 -10.22 16.46
CA ILE A 179 -19.72 -10.93 16.73
C ILE A 179 -18.65 -9.97 17.25
N LEU A 180 -18.50 -8.81 16.61
CA LEU A 180 -17.51 -7.82 17.02
C LEU A 180 -17.87 -7.16 18.35
N LYS A 181 -19.15 -6.86 18.57
CA LYS A 181 -19.64 -6.35 19.85
C LYS A 181 -19.29 -7.30 20.98
N ASP A 182 -19.68 -8.57 20.87
CA ASP A 182 -19.37 -9.60 21.86
C ASP A 182 -17.86 -9.71 22.14
N TYR A 183 -17.04 -9.66 21.09
CA TYR A 183 -15.59 -9.67 21.21
C TYR A 183 -15.06 -8.45 21.95
N PHE A 184 -15.43 -7.25 21.56
CA PHE A 184 -14.91 -6.03 22.16
C PHE A 184 -15.42 -5.81 23.59
N GLU A 185 -16.65 -6.23 23.91
CA GLU A 185 -17.15 -6.22 25.27
C GLU A 185 -16.36 -7.18 26.19
N LYS A 186 -16.04 -8.37 25.74
CA LYS A 186 -15.34 -9.40 26.53
C LYS A 186 -13.84 -9.13 26.66
N GLU A 187 -13.18 -8.89 25.52
CA GLU A 187 -11.72 -8.81 25.48
C GLU A 187 -11.17 -7.43 25.79
N HIS A 188 -11.95 -6.37 25.51
CA HIS A 188 -11.51 -4.98 25.67
C HIS A 188 -12.35 -4.18 26.66
N ASN A 189 -13.35 -4.78 27.30
CA ASN A 189 -14.28 -4.12 28.24
C ASN A 189 -14.95 -2.87 27.63
N TRP A 190 -15.25 -2.90 26.33
CA TRP A 190 -15.92 -1.78 25.69
C TRP A 190 -17.39 -1.74 26.11
N VAL A 191 -17.87 -0.54 26.43
CA VAL A 191 -19.27 -0.25 26.80
C VAL A 191 -19.86 0.75 25.79
N ASP A 192 -21.18 0.86 25.77
CA ASP A 192 -21.93 1.80 24.92
C ASP A 192 -21.69 1.60 23.41
N ILE A 193 -21.55 0.35 23.00
CA ILE A 193 -21.42 -0.07 21.59
C ILE A 193 -22.67 -0.80 21.11
N ASP A 194 -23.82 -0.21 21.34
CA ASP A 194 -25.16 -0.79 21.10
C ASP A 194 -25.63 -0.67 19.64
N THR A 195 -24.90 0.09 18.81
CA THR A 195 -25.16 0.23 17.38
C THR A 195 -23.90 0.06 16.53
N PRO A 196 -24.03 -0.37 15.26
CA PRO A 196 -22.88 -0.46 14.35
C PRO A 196 -22.06 0.83 14.25
N ASP A 197 -22.71 1.99 14.20
CA ASP A 197 -22.02 3.28 14.09
C ASP A 197 -21.19 3.59 15.34
N LYS A 198 -21.73 3.35 16.54
CA LYS A 198 -20.99 3.53 17.79
C LYS A 198 -19.79 2.59 17.92
N LEU A 199 -19.97 1.32 17.49
CA LEU A 199 -18.87 0.36 17.46
C LEU A 199 -17.78 0.80 16.50
N SER A 200 -18.14 1.16 15.27
CA SER A 200 -17.21 1.63 14.26
C SER A 200 -16.45 2.89 14.69
N ASP A 201 -17.15 3.88 15.23
CA ASP A 201 -16.54 5.11 15.74
C ASP A 201 -15.57 4.86 16.90
N LYS A 202 -15.91 3.95 17.80
CA LYS A 202 -15.04 3.58 18.92
C LYS A 202 -13.81 2.83 18.42
N TRP A 203 -13.97 1.94 17.43
CA TRP A 203 -12.87 1.23 16.81
C TRP A 203 -11.90 2.19 16.08
N LYS A 204 -12.40 3.10 15.28
CA LYS A 204 -11.58 4.15 14.63
C LYS A 204 -10.79 5.00 15.63
N LYS A 205 -11.41 5.38 16.74
CA LYS A 205 -10.74 6.14 17.82
C LYS A 205 -9.66 5.33 18.54
N ALA A 206 -9.94 4.06 18.88
CA ALA A 206 -8.97 3.18 19.53
C ALA A 206 -7.76 2.91 18.61
N LYS A 207 -8.00 2.71 17.32
CA LYS A 207 -6.96 2.56 16.29
C LYS A 207 -6.04 3.80 16.23
N ALA A 208 -6.62 5.00 16.29
CA ALA A 208 -5.84 6.23 16.28
C ALA A 208 -4.98 6.38 17.55
N GLN A 209 -5.46 5.94 18.70
CA GLN A 209 -4.71 5.98 19.97
C GLN A 209 -3.53 4.99 19.98
N THR A 210 -3.73 3.75 19.51
CA THR A 210 -2.67 2.74 19.47
C THR A 210 -1.54 3.03 18.48
N MET A 211 -1.71 3.99 17.59
CA MET A 211 -0.63 4.43 16.70
C MET A 211 0.32 5.46 17.36
N TYR A 212 -0.01 5.98 18.55
CA TYR A 212 0.79 6.97 19.28
C TYR A 212 1.41 6.42 20.57
N ASP A 213 1.04 5.21 20.99
CA ASP A 213 1.64 4.45 22.10
C ASP A 213 2.65 3.42 21.57
#